data_ff2c6680635acad7806c32c3cc3b5979
#
_entry.id   ff2c6680635acad7806c32c3cc3b5979
#
_cell.length_a   1.000
_cell.length_b   1.000
_cell.length_c   1.000
_cell.angle_alpha   90.00
_cell.angle_beta   90.00
_cell.angle_gamma   90.00
#
_symmetry.space_group_name_H-M   'P 1'
#
loop_
_entity.id
_entity.type
_entity.pdbx_description
1 polymer ?
#
loop_
_entity_poly.entity_id
_entity_poly.type
_entity_poly.pdbx_seq_one_letter_code
_entity_poly.pdbx_strand_id
1 'polypeptide(L)'
;DRYRLSAPRSGDLYAEIVDDSVRASADEQLLAWHEVEVELGTHAPSIPKRLVRRLKKAGARPSRFPSKLAHVVPPVQSVESTSPAARAVLRYVNAQIDQIVLGDIELRRGRDPIHDTRVAIRRLRSTLRVFGKMLDRSATDQLDDDLRWFAGLLGEVRDCQVQQRRFTEA
;
A
#
# COMPACT_ATOMS: atom_id res chain seq x y z
N ASP A 1 -18.48 -9.23 14.91
CA ASP A 1 -19.59 -8.46 15.51
C ASP A 1 -19.26 -6.96 15.51
N ARG A 2 -20.33 -6.13 15.38
CA ARG A 2 -20.16 -4.67 15.29
C ARG A 2 -21.06 -3.98 16.31
N TYR A 3 -20.49 -3.08 17.10
CA TYR A 3 -21.19 -2.35 18.17
C TYR A 3 -20.96 -0.85 17.99
N ARG A 4 -22.04 -0.07 18.03
CA ARG A 4 -21.98 1.39 17.91
C ARG A 4 -22.18 2.04 19.28
N LEU A 5 -21.28 2.94 19.62
CA LEU A 5 -21.39 3.78 20.80
C LEU A 5 -21.79 5.18 20.35
N SER A 6 -22.96 5.63 20.79
CA SER A 6 -23.45 6.99 20.47
C SER A 6 -23.40 7.89 21.71
N ALA A 7 -23.21 9.18 21.46
CA ALA A 7 -23.27 10.18 22.52
C ALA A 7 -24.70 10.32 23.06
N PRO A 8 -24.91 10.26 24.39
CA PRO A 8 -26.25 10.17 24.99
C PRO A 8 -27.18 11.34 24.69
N ARG A 9 -26.63 12.55 24.38
CA ARG A 9 -27.40 13.77 24.19
C ARG A 9 -27.61 14.13 22.72
N SER A 10 -26.62 13.91 21.85
CA SER A 10 -26.70 14.28 20.44
C SER A 10 -27.05 13.11 19.52
N GLY A 11 -26.90 11.87 19.98
CA GLY A 11 -27.06 10.68 19.14
C GLY A 11 -25.87 10.44 18.18
N ASP A 12 -24.87 11.33 18.14
CA ASP A 12 -23.72 11.22 17.25
C ASP A 12 -22.90 9.98 17.53
N LEU A 13 -22.33 9.39 16.48
CA LEU A 13 -21.42 8.27 16.60
C LEU A 13 -20.17 8.69 17.35
N TYR A 14 -19.97 8.12 18.53
CA TYR A 14 -18.76 8.36 19.33
C TYR A 14 -17.65 7.38 18.95
N ALA A 15 -17.97 6.11 18.87
CA ALA A 15 -17.04 5.08 18.43
C ALA A 15 -17.79 3.87 17.87
N GLU A 16 -17.15 3.16 16.98
CA GLU A 16 -17.57 1.85 16.52
C GLU A 16 -16.57 0.81 17.02
N ILE A 17 -17.05 -0.28 17.59
CA ILE A 17 -16.23 -1.40 18.03
C ILE A 17 -16.54 -2.56 17.12
N VAL A 18 -15.52 -3.06 16.44
CA VAL A 18 -15.62 -4.21 15.54
C VAL A 18 -14.85 -5.37 16.15
N ASP A 19 -15.52 -6.49 16.31
CA ASP A 19 -14.96 -7.73 16.80
C ASP A 19 -14.86 -8.70 15.62
N ASP A 20 -13.63 -8.93 15.15
CA ASP A 20 -13.34 -9.64 13.91
C ASP A 20 -12.56 -10.94 14.15
N SER A 21 -13.01 -12.00 13.50
CA SER A 21 -12.21 -13.21 13.28
C SER A 21 -11.58 -13.11 11.89
N VAL A 22 -10.28 -12.89 11.85
CA VAL A 22 -9.54 -12.67 10.60
C VAL A 22 -8.87 -13.97 10.17
N ARG A 23 -8.98 -14.26 8.87
CA ARG A 23 -8.24 -15.34 8.21
C ARG A 23 -7.48 -14.73 7.04
N ALA A 24 -6.21 -15.06 6.92
CA ALA A 24 -5.36 -14.60 5.83
C ALA A 24 -4.46 -15.73 5.33
N SER A 25 -4.04 -15.62 4.10
CA SER A 25 -3.05 -16.52 3.50
C SER A 25 -1.86 -15.70 3.04
N ALA A 26 -0.65 -16.12 3.43
CA ALA A 26 0.60 -15.56 2.94
C ALA A 26 1.63 -16.69 2.86
N ASP A 27 2.41 -16.74 1.77
CA ASP A 27 3.47 -17.73 1.54
C ASP A 27 3.02 -19.18 1.82
N GLU A 28 1.83 -19.56 1.31
CA GLU A 28 1.19 -20.88 1.51
C GLU A 28 0.78 -21.19 2.95
N GLN A 29 0.94 -20.24 3.88
CA GLN A 29 0.53 -20.41 5.26
C GLN A 29 -0.84 -19.76 5.50
N LEU A 30 -1.72 -20.47 6.20
CA LEU A 30 -2.98 -19.95 6.68
C LEU A 30 -2.77 -19.37 8.07
N LEU A 31 -3.05 -18.08 8.23
CA LEU A 31 -3.04 -17.39 9.50
C LEU A 31 -4.48 -17.13 9.94
N ALA A 32 -4.75 -17.33 11.22
CA ALA A 32 -6.03 -16.97 11.80
C ALA A 32 -5.82 -16.29 13.16
N TRP A 33 -6.50 -15.18 13.38
CA TRP A 33 -6.46 -14.47 14.65
C TRP A 33 -7.80 -13.79 14.93
N HIS A 34 -7.93 -13.33 16.15
CA HIS A 34 -9.09 -12.58 16.62
C HIS A 34 -8.64 -11.18 17.03
N GLU A 35 -9.33 -10.14 16.59
CA GLU A 35 -8.98 -8.77 16.93
C GLU A 35 -10.22 -7.92 17.18
N VAL A 36 -10.04 -6.90 18.00
CA VAL A 36 -11.07 -5.88 18.28
C VAL A 36 -10.53 -4.54 17.84
N GLU A 37 -11.18 -3.92 16.87
CA GLU A 37 -10.90 -2.56 16.41
C GLU A 37 -11.84 -1.57 17.07
N VAL A 38 -11.34 -0.39 17.40
CA VAL A 38 -12.14 0.72 17.90
C VAL A 38 -11.93 1.92 17.00
N GLU A 39 -12.90 2.22 16.18
CA GLU A 39 -12.91 3.39 15.30
C GLU A 39 -13.63 4.55 15.98
N LEU A 40 -12.96 5.70 16.05
CA LEU A 40 -13.55 6.90 16.63
C LEU A 40 -14.47 7.60 15.63
N GLY A 41 -15.63 8.03 16.10
CA GLY A 41 -16.49 8.93 15.33
C GLY A 41 -15.83 10.29 15.10
N THR A 42 -16.32 11.05 14.12
CA THR A 42 -15.73 12.31 13.63
C THR A 42 -15.50 13.35 14.74
N HIS A 43 -16.30 13.32 15.81
CA HIS A 43 -16.25 14.29 16.91
C HIS A 43 -15.66 13.73 18.20
N ALA A 44 -15.18 12.47 18.19
CA ALA A 44 -14.62 11.86 19.38
C ALA A 44 -13.13 12.19 19.53
N PRO A 45 -12.70 12.82 20.63
CA PRO A 45 -11.30 13.26 20.77
C PRO A 45 -10.33 12.10 21.05
N SER A 46 -10.79 11.01 21.64
CA SER A 46 -9.95 9.85 21.98
C SER A 46 -10.79 8.66 22.44
N ILE A 47 -10.17 7.48 22.45
CA ILE A 47 -10.81 6.28 23.02
C ILE A 47 -10.97 6.43 24.53
N PRO A 48 -12.18 6.24 25.10
CA PRO A 48 -12.41 6.36 26.53
C PRO A 48 -11.54 5.38 27.34
N LYS A 49 -10.83 5.88 28.33
CA LYS A 49 -9.96 5.05 29.23
C LYS A 49 -10.76 3.89 29.87
N ARG A 50 -12.05 4.09 30.14
CA ARG A 50 -12.94 3.06 30.69
C ARG A 50 -13.14 1.93 29.70
N LEU A 51 -13.28 2.21 28.41
CA LEU A 51 -13.42 1.20 27.35
C LEU A 51 -12.12 0.37 27.24
N VAL A 52 -10.98 1.04 27.13
CA VAL A 52 -9.65 0.37 27.08
C VAL A 52 -9.47 -0.57 28.28
N ARG A 53 -9.86 -0.12 29.49
CA ARG A 53 -9.75 -0.94 30.70
C ARG A 53 -10.68 -2.16 30.66
N ARG A 54 -11.89 -2.01 30.12
CA ARG A 54 -12.83 -3.13 29.95
C ARG A 54 -12.31 -4.17 28.95
N LEU A 55 -11.81 -3.72 27.81
CA LEU A 55 -11.21 -4.60 26.80
C LEU A 55 -10.02 -5.38 27.39
N LYS A 56 -9.12 -4.69 28.10
CA LYS A 56 -7.99 -5.35 28.79
C LYS A 56 -8.45 -6.36 29.84
N LYS A 57 -9.49 -6.04 30.61
CA LYS A 57 -10.07 -6.96 31.61
C LYS A 57 -10.71 -8.19 30.94
N ALA A 58 -11.24 -8.03 29.74
CA ALA A 58 -11.75 -9.13 28.92
C ALA A 58 -10.66 -9.94 28.19
N GLY A 59 -9.38 -9.64 28.41
CA GLY A 59 -8.26 -10.37 27.83
C GLY A 59 -7.64 -9.75 26.57
N ALA A 60 -8.17 -8.64 26.09
CA ALA A 60 -7.60 -7.96 24.92
C ALA A 60 -6.20 -7.39 25.23
N ARG A 61 -5.30 -7.51 24.27
CA ARG A 61 -3.95 -6.96 24.32
C ARG A 61 -3.76 -5.98 23.17
N PRO A 62 -2.98 -4.89 23.35
CA PRO A 62 -2.64 -4.02 22.24
C PRO A 62 -2.00 -4.80 21.10
N SER A 63 -2.45 -4.57 19.88
CA SER A 63 -1.83 -5.15 18.71
C SER A 63 -0.38 -4.68 18.57
N ARG A 64 0.49 -5.57 18.12
CA ARG A 64 1.87 -5.25 17.72
C ARG A 64 1.95 -4.74 16.29
N PHE A 65 0.87 -4.91 15.53
CA PHE A 65 0.79 -4.58 14.12
C PHE A 65 -0.13 -3.37 13.92
N PRO A 66 0.25 -2.43 13.06
CA PRO A 66 -0.53 -1.22 12.80
C PRO A 66 -1.77 -1.48 11.93
N SER A 67 -1.85 -2.63 11.26
CA SER A 67 -2.99 -3.02 10.41
C SER A 67 -3.06 -4.54 10.25
N LYS A 68 -4.22 -5.05 9.79
CA LYS A 68 -4.41 -6.47 9.40
C LYS A 68 -3.37 -6.91 8.36
N LEU A 69 -3.10 -6.05 7.37
CA LEU A 69 -2.09 -6.32 6.35
C LEU A 69 -0.69 -6.46 6.94
N ALA A 70 -0.30 -5.58 7.86
CA ALA A 70 1.00 -5.63 8.51
C ALA A 70 1.19 -6.86 9.42
N HIS A 71 0.09 -7.50 9.83
CA HIS A 71 0.14 -8.77 10.54
C HIS A 71 0.55 -9.93 9.62
N VAL A 72 0.19 -9.86 8.35
CA VAL A 72 0.38 -10.91 7.35
C VAL A 72 1.66 -10.68 6.54
N VAL A 73 1.87 -9.44 6.13
CA VAL A 73 3.03 -9.04 5.34
C VAL A 73 4.05 -8.41 6.27
N PRO A 74 5.20 -9.04 6.51
CA PRO A 74 6.24 -8.42 7.32
C PRO A 74 6.62 -7.07 6.70
N PRO A 75 6.88 -6.05 7.54
CA PRO A 75 7.33 -4.77 7.02
C PRO A 75 8.61 -5.02 6.20
N VAL A 76 8.64 -4.49 5.00
CA VAL A 76 9.86 -4.49 4.20
C VAL A 76 10.96 -3.89 5.08
N GLN A 77 11.95 -4.70 5.44
CA GLN A 77 13.09 -4.23 6.22
C GLN A 77 13.73 -3.12 5.39
N SER A 78 13.59 -1.88 5.85
CA SER A 78 14.34 -0.79 5.26
C SER A 78 15.82 -1.14 5.45
N VAL A 79 16.51 -1.43 4.37
CA VAL A 79 17.96 -1.59 4.40
C VAL A 79 18.51 -0.25 4.87
N GLU A 80 18.90 -0.18 6.13
CA GLU A 80 19.62 0.98 6.67
C GLU A 80 21.00 1.01 6.00
N SER A 81 21.03 1.53 4.78
CA SER A 81 22.29 1.83 4.14
C SER A 81 23.00 2.95 4.91
N THR A 82 24.18 2.65 5.39
CA THR A 82 25.02 3.62 6.11
C THR A 82 25.52 4.74 5.18
N SER A 83 25.61 4.51 3.88
CA SER A 83 26.05 5.49 2.89
C SER A 83 24.94 6.51 2.53
N PRO A 84 25.20 7.83 2.62
CA PRO A 84 24.26 8.85 2.17
C PRO A 84 23.86 8.72 0.70
N ALA A 85 24.79 8.31 -0.17
CA ALA A 85 24.55 8.09 -1.58
C ALA A 85 23.57 6.92 -1.81
N ALA A 86 23.80 5.79 -1.15
CA ALA A 86 22.91 4.63 -1.23
C ALA A 86 21.50 4.96 -0.72
N ARG A 87 21.38 5.73 0.37
CA ARG A 87 20.08 6.20 0.85
C ARG A 87 19.36 7.10 -0.16
N ALA A 88 20.09 7.94 -0.89
CA ALA A 88 19.51 8.79 -1.91
C ALA A 88 19.00 7.96 -3.10
N VAL A 89 19.75 6.95 -3.53
CA VAL A 89 19.35 6.02 -4.61
C VAL A 89 18.12 5.22 -4.17
N LEU A 90 18.12 4.66 -2.97
CA LEU A 90 16.97 3.89 -2.45
C LEU A 90 15.71 4.74 -2.35
N ARG A 91 15.81 5.98 -1.87
CA ARG A 91 14.65 6.90 -1.87
C ARG A 91 14.12 7.16 -3.27
N TYR A 92 15.02 7.37 -4.24
CA TYR A 92 14.62 7.58 -5.62
C TYR A 92 13.94 6.35 -6.22
N VAL A 93 14.50 5.16 -6.00
CA VAL A 93 13.93 3.88 -6.44
C VAL A 93 12.54 3.68 -5.83
N ASN A 94 12.40 3.82 -4.50
CA ASN A 94 11.13 3.66 -3.82
C ASN A 94 10.07 4.64 -4.35
N ALA A 95 10.42 5.90 -4.61
CA ALA A 95 9.49 6.85 -5.19
C ALA A 95 9.00 6.42 -6.60
N GLN A 96 9.82 5.75 -7.41
CA GLN A 96 9.37 5.21 -8.68
C GLN A 96 8.47 3.99 -8.48
N ILE A 97 8.79 3.11 -7.53
CA ILE A 97 7.96 1.95 -7.18
C ILE A 97 6.57 2.41 -6.71
N ASP A 98 6.52 3.37 -5.79
CA ASP A 98 5.26 3.93 -5.29
C ASP A 98 4.40 4.50 -6.42
N GLN A 99 5.03 5.20 -7.37
CA GLN A 99 4.34 5.77 -8.52
C GLN A 99 3.80 4.67 -9.48
N ILE A 100 4.52 3.56 -9.65
CA ILE A 100 4.07 2.43 -10.47
C ILE A 100 2.89 1.72 -9.79
N VAL A 101 2.99 1.46 -8.49
CA VAL A 101 1.92 0.82 -7.71
C VAL A 101 0.66 1.69 -7.68
N LEU A 102 0.83 3.00 -7.45
CA LEU A 102 -0.29 3.95 -7.53
C LEU A 102 -0.93 3.95 -8.92
N GLY A 103 -0.11 3.89 -9.97
CA GLY A 103 -0.60 3.79 -11.34
C GLY A 103 -1.44 2.54 -11.58
N ASP A 104 -1.03 1.36 -11.09
CA ASP A 104 -1.83 0.13 -11.19
C ASP A 104 -3.17 0.28 -10.46
N ILE A 105 -3.15 0.85 -9.25
CA ILE A 105 -4.38 1.11 -8.48
C ILE A 105 -5.33 2.04 -9.25
N GLU A 106 -4.80 3.12 -9.83
CA GLU A 106 -5.60 4.09 -10.58
C GLU A 106 -6.17 3.49 -11.87
N LEU A 107 -5.42 2.63 -12.58
CA LEU A 107 -5.94 1.85 -13.72
C LEU A 107 -7.12 0.97 -13.32
N ARG A 108 -7.01 0.25 -12.21
CA ARG A 108 -8.11 -0.60 -11.67
C ARG A 108 -9.34 0.21 -11.29
N ARG A 109 -9.18 1.49 -10.99
CA ARG A 109 -10.26 2.44 -10.72
C ARG A 109 -10.82 3.11 -11.99
N GLY A 110 -10.37 2.72 -13.16
CA GLY A 110 -10.80 3.29 -14.45
C GLY A 110 -10.25 4.69 -14.73
N ARG A 111 -9.16 5.09 -14.05
CA ARG A 111 -8.46 6.36 -14.32
C ARG A 111 -7.37 6.16 -15.38
N ASP A 112 -6.79 7.25 -15.87
CA ASP A 112 -5.74 7.22 -16.91
C ASP A 112 -4.38 7.71 -16.37
N PRO A 113 -3.65 6.90 -15.58
CA PRO A 113 -2.30 7.20 -15.11
C PRO A 113 -1.20 6.73 -16.08
N ILE A 114 -1.55 6.31 -17.30
CA ILE A 114 -0.66 5.57 -18.22
C ILE A 114 0.65 6.33 -18.46
N HIS A 115 0.58 7.64 -18.72
CA HIS A 115 1.77 8.42 -19.00
C HIS A 115 2.77 8.42 -17.83
N ASP A 116 2.29 8.74 -16.63
CA ASP A 116 3.12 8.88 -15.43
C ASP A 116 3.68 7.53 -14.98
N THR A 117 2.87 6.47 -15.07
CA THR A 117 3.32 5.10 -14.81
C THR A 117 4.44 4.68 -15.75
N ARG A 118 4.31 4.93 -17.05
CA ARG A 118 5.38 4.65 -18.03
C ARG A 118 6.66 5.45 -17.76
N VAL A 119 6.53 6.70 -17.35
CA VAL A 119 7.69 7.54 -16.97
C VAL A 119 8.39 6.94 -15.74
N ALA A 120 7.64 6.53 -14.73
CA ALA A 120 8.18 5.91 -13.52
C ALA A 120 8.89 4.58 -13.83
N ILE A 121 8.28 3.71 -14.64
CA ILE A 121 8.90 2.45 -15.09
C ILE A 121 10.21 2.72 -15.82
N ARG A 122 10.23 3.66 -16.76
CA ARG A 122 11.44 4.01 -17.51
C ARG A 122 12.56 4.51 -16.60
N ARG A 123 12.22 5.35 -15.61
CA ARG A 123 13.18 5.89 -14.63
C ARG A 123 13.72 4.77 -13.74
N LEU A 124 12.85 3.90 -13.23
CA LEU A 124 13.26 2.77 -12.42
C LEU A 124 14.21 1.86 -13.19
N ARG A 125 13.86 1.41 -14.38
CA ARG A 125 14.70 0.58 -15.25
C ARG A 125 16.06 1.22 -15.55
N SER A 126 16.10 2.53 -15.82
CA SER A 126 17.35 3.25 -16.04
C SER A 126 18.21 3.26 -14.78
N THR A 127 17.60 3.44 -13.60
CA THR A 127 18.31 3.42 -12.31
C THR A 127 18.87 2.04 -12.01
N LEU A 128 18.08 0.97 -12.20
CA LEU A 128 18.54 -0.41 -12.02
C LEU A 128 19.77 -0.72 -12.91
N ARG A 129 19.78 -0.24 -14.15
CA ARG A 129 20.94 -0.43 -15.06
C ARG A 129 22.17 0.37 -14.62
N VAL A 130 21.99 1.63 -14.24
CA VAL A 130 23.11 2.49 -13.81
C VAL A 130 23.77 1.94 -12.54
N PHE A 131 22.97 1.50 -11.59
CA PHE A 131 23.44 1.00 -10.29
C PHE A 131 23.53 -0.54 -10.22
N GLY A 132 23.40 -1.25 -11.33
CA GLY A 132 23.38 -2.71 -11.39
C GLY A 132 24.61 -3.41 -10.82
N LYS A 133 25.76 -2.72 -10.72
CA LYS A 133 26.96 -3.27 -10.05
C LYS A 133 26.84 -3.26 -8.52
N MET A 134 25.90 -2.49 -7.97
CA MET A 134 25.66 -2.32 -6.54
C MET A 134 24.43 -3.09 -6.06
N LEU A 135 23.67 -3.67 -6.99
CA LEU A 135 22.43 -4.38 -6.75
C LEU A 135 22.62 -5.87 -7.00
N ASP A 136 21.80 -6.68 -6.35
CA ASP A 136 21.71 -8.10 -6.66
C ASP A 136 21.07 -8.29 -8.04
N ARG A 137 21.88 -8.72 -9.01
CA ARG A 137 21.43 -8.94 -10.38
C ARG A 137 20.38 -10.04 -10.49
N SER A 138 20.46 -11.08 -9.68
CA SER A 138 19.50 -12.17 -9.74
C SER A 138 18.08 -11.71 -9.41
N ALA A 139 17.94 -10.74 -8.49
CA ALA A 139 16.67 -10.14 -8.14
C ALA A 139 16.21 -9.03 -9.12
N THR A 140 17.16 -8.30 -9.73
CA THR A 140 16.83 -7.14 -10.57
C THR A 140 16.62 -7.46 -12.04
N ASP A 141 17.21 -8.53 -12.57
CA ASP A 141 17.07 -8.89 -13.99
C ASP A 141 15.64 -9.33 -14.31
N GLN A 142 15.06 -10.18 -13.48
CA GLN A 142 13.64 -10.56 -13.63
C GLN A 142 12.71 -9.35 -13.51
N LEU A 143 12.95 -8.48 -12.53
CA LEU A 143 12.18 -7.26 -12.36
C LEU A 143 12.28 -6.33 -13.59
N ASP A 144 13.48 -6.18 -14.22
CA ASP A 144 13.62 -5.36 -15.43
C ASP A 144 12.82 -5.93 -16.61
N ASP A 145 12.74 -7.25 -16.73
CA ASP A 145 11.95 -7.91 -17.76
C ASP A 145 10.45 -7.74 -17.53
N ASP A 146 9.97 -7.91 -16.31
CA ASP A 146 8.56 -7.71 -15.94
C ASP A 146 8.15 -6.24 -16.17
N LEU A 147 9.00 -5.31 -15.78
CA LEU A 147 8.79 -3.87 -16.03
C LEU A 147 8.78 -3.53 -17.51
N ARG A 148 9.61 -4.20 -18.32
CA ARG A 148 9.63 -4.03 -19.78
C ARG A 148 8.32 -4.50 -20.39
N TRP A 149 7.87 -5.68 -19.99
CA TRP A 149 6.60 -6.25 -20.45
C TRP A 149 5.43 -5.32 -20.09
N PHE A 150 5.33 -4.89 -18.83
CA PHE A 150 4.27 -3.99 -18.38
C PHE A 150 4.29 -2.65 -19.12
N ALA A 151 5.48 -2.06 -19.30
CA ALA A 151 5.62 -0.83 -20.09
C ALA A 151 5.19 -1.00 -21.56
N GLY A 152 5.37 -2.19 -22.13
CA GLY A 152 4.89 -2.55 -23.47
C GLY A 152 3.37 -2.49 -23.55
N LEU A 153 2.67 -3.17 -22.65
CA LEU A 153 1.20 -3.15 -22.58
C LEU A 153 0.65 -1.72 -22.44
N LEU A 154 1.22 -0.94 -21.52
CA LEU A 154 0.83 0.46 -21.35
C LEU A 154 1.16 1.30 -22.59
N GLY A 155 2.17 0.89 -23.39
CA GLY A 155 2.54 1.52 -24.67
C GLY A 155 1.45 1.41 -25.70
N GLU A 156 0.96 0.20 -25.93
CA GLU A 156 -0.10 -0.06 -26.88
C GLU A 156 -1.35 0.76 -26.60
N VAL A 157 -1.78 0.81 -25.32
CA VAL A 157 -2.92 1.63 -24.91
C VAL A 157 -2.66 3.11 -25.15
N ARG A 158 -1.45 3.59 -24.81
CA ARG A 158 -1.08 5.00 -25.01
C ARG A 158 -1.08 5.40 -26.47
N ASP A 159 -0.57 4.56 -27.34
CA ASP A 159 -0.53 4.80 -28.77
C ASP A 159 -1.93 4.89 -29.38
N CYS A 160 -2.85 4.03 -28.94
CA CYS A 160 -4.28 4.13 -29.29
C CYS A 160 -4.90 5.45 -28.82
N GLN A 161 -4.62 5.89 -27.60
CA GLN A 161 -5.12 7.16 -27.07
C GLN A 161 -4.61 8.37 -27.86
N VAL A 162 -3.33 8.35 -28.23
CA VAL A 162 -2.73 9.43 -29.04
C VAL A 162 -3.36 9.48 -30.42
N GLN A 163 -3.56 8.33 -31.06
CA GLN A 163 -4.22 8.26 -32.36
C GLN A 163 -5.67 8.76 -32.29
N GLN A 164 -6.42 8.30 -31.29
CA GLN A 164 -7.81 8.73 -31.07
C GLN A 164 -7.91 10.25 -30.94
N ARG A 165 -7.05 10.89 -30.15
CA ARG A 165 -7.01 12.36 -30.01
C ARG A 165 -6.76 13.05 -31.34
N ARG A 166 -5.79 12.58 -32.13
CA ARG A 166 -5.47 13.14 -33.46
C ARG A 166 -6.66 13.10 -34.42
N PHE A 167 -7.44 12.00 -34.37
CA PHE A 167 -8.65 11.88 -35.20
C PHE A 167 -9.82 12.72 -34.72
N THR A 168 -9.84 13.09 -33.44
CA THR A 168 -10.94 13.91 -32.87
C THR A 168 -10.66 15.41 -33.07
N GLU A 169 -9.39 15.79 -33.20
CA GLU A 169 -8.94 17.19 -33.40
C GLU A 169 -8.78 17.58 -34.87
N ALA A 170 -8.93 16.64 -35.80
CA ALA A 170 -8.86 16.85 -37.25
C ALA A 170 -10.27 17.03 -37.85
#